data_d10bc41ac102cc158fbcd7cf5a9a03c9
#
_entry.id   d10bc41ac102cc158fbcd7cf5a9a03c9
#
_cell.length_a   1.000
_cell.length_b   1.000
_cell.length_c   1.000
_cell.angle_alpha   90.00
_cell.angle_beta   90.00
_cell.angle_gamma   90.00
#
_symmetry.space_group_name_H-M   'P 1'
#
loop_
_entity.id
_entity.type
_entity.pdbx_description
1 polymer ?
#
loop_
_entity_poly.entity_id
_entity_poly.type
_entity_poly.pdbx_seq_one_letter_code
_entity_poly.pdbx_strand_id
1 'polypeptide(L)'
;MSSVSSTNAIDPALDPGLPRTLFDYHVIDLIGQGAGSLIYAVSHPATHQLYALKHVVRKSEKDDRFIEQLETEYQVGRQVSHPGLRRSIEFKVNRTLLRKATDAALVLELFDGISLERQLPRDLTDIVAAFIQTAQALGALHGQGFVHCDLKPNNILRDNSGRVKVIDLGQTVKAGTIKKRIQGTPDYMAPEQVKCLPVTFKTDGYNFGATMYWALCGRKMPTLFTLKKSENSFLVDDRITTPRDCNPQVPETLSNLVMECVRTNPAKRPEDMTELTRRLEIIEHTMHRAAARQPSRHTAVYRRSAAMRVG
;
A
#
# COMPACT_ATOMS: atom_id res chain seq x y z
N MET A 1 -18.15 52.29 25.07
CA MET A 1 -17.98 51.95 23.65
C MET A 1 -16.55 51.55 23.44
N SER A 2 -16.27 50.28 23.50
CA SER A 2 -14.93 49.74 23.34
C SER A 2 -14.97 48.70 22.21
N SER A 3 -14.42 49.09 21.08
CA SER A 3 -14.24 48.24 19.91
C SER A 3 -13.20 47.17 20.20
N VAL A 4 -13.62 45.91 20.24
CA VAL A 4 -12.69 44.77 20.26
C VAL A 4 -12.26 44.50 18.82
N SER A 5 -11.05 44.89 18.51
CA SER A 5 -10.35 44.54 17.27
C SER A 5 -9.89 43.05 17.38
N SER A 6 -10.55 42.21 16.60
CA SER A 6 -10.09 40.81 16.40
C SER A 6 -8.83 40.83 15.55
N THR A 7 -7.68 40.75 16.19
CA THR A 7 -6.40 40.43 15.54
C THR A 7 -6.46 38.99 15.04
N ASN A 8 -6.57 38.83 13.71
CA ASN A 8 -6.26 37.56 13.05
C ASN A 8 -4.79 37.21 13.31
N ALA A 9 -4.53 36.30 14.22
CA ALA A 9 -3.23 35.69 14.40
C ALA A 9 -2.88 34.95 13.12
N ILE A 10 -1.95 35.45 12.35
CA ILE A 10 -1.32 34.77 11.23
C ILE A 10 -0.44 33.68 11.87
N ASP A 11 -0.79 32.42 11.65
CA ASP A 11 0.05 31.28 12.04
C ASP A 11 1.33 31.31 11.17
N PRO A 12 2.54 31.51 11.75
CA PRO A 12 3.78 31.71 10.97
C PRO A 12 4.35 30.42 10.38
N ALA A 13 3.65 29.28 10.45
CA ALA A 13 4.18 27.95 10.08
C ALA A 13 3.74 27.43 8.71
N LEU A 14 2.90 28.14 7.96
CA LEU A 14 2.47 27.69 6.61
C LEU A 14 3.52 28.09 5.57
N ASP A 15 3.97 27.10 4.77
CA ASP A 15 4.77 27.37 3.56
C ASP A 15 4.04 28.37 2.67
N PRO A 16 4.64 29.53 2.33
CA PRO A 16 4.00 30.58 1.55
C PRO A 16 3.54 30.18 0.15
N GLY A 17 3.94 28.97 -0.32
CA GLY A 17 3.50 28.38 -1.59
C GLY A 17 2.21 27.56 -1.51
N LEU A 18 1.69 27.24 -0.33
CA LEU A 18 0.50 26.41 -0.17
C LEU A 18 -0.82 27.22 -0.27
N PRO A 19 -1.86 26.68 -0.90
CA PRO A 19 -3.18 27.32 -0.88
C PRO A 19 -3.72 27.32 0.57
N ARG A 20 -4.34 28.41 1.00
CA ARG A 20 -4.93 28.50 2.35
C ARG A 20 -6.13 27.56 2.54
N THR A 21 -6.91 27.38 1.48
CA THR A 21 -8.11 26.54 1.48
C THR A 21 -8.21 25.75 0.17
N LEU A 22 -8.75 24.53 0.26
CA LEU A 22 -9.10 23.67 -0.89
C LEU A 22 -10.48 23.07 -0.62
N PHE A 23 -11.45 23.29 -1.50
CA PHE A 23 -12.82 22.76 -1.37
C PHE A 23 -13.42 22.98 0.03
N ASP A 24 -13.29 24.19 0.56
CA ASP A 24 -13.74 24.67 1.88
C ASP A 24 -12.93 24.11 3.08
N TYR A 25 -11.95 23.23 2.89
CA TYR A 25 -11.06 22.75 3.94
C TYR A 25 -9.86 23.68 4.11
N HIS A 26 -9.45 23.94 5.35
CA HIS A 26 -8.21 24.66 5.66
C HIS A 26 -7.02 23.75 5.41
N VAL A 27 -6.08 24.17 4.58
CA VAL A 27 -4.84 23.44 4.30
C VAL A 27 -3.86 23.67 5.45
N ILE A 28 -3.30 22.57 5.94
CA ILE A 28 -2.29 22.58 7.02
C ILE A 28 -0.91 22.32 6.43
N ASP A 29 -0.76 21.27 5.60
CA ASP A 29 0.52 20.87 5.05
C ASP A 29 0.35 20.05 3.76
N LEU A 30 1.43 19.98 2.94
CA LEU A 30 1.54 19.07 1.81
C LEU A 30 2.22 17.78 2.26
N ILE A 31 1.45 16.72 2.44
CA ILE A 31 1.93 15.44 3.00
C ILE A 31 2.33 14.40 1.95
N GLY A 32 2.05 14.64 0.67
CA GLY A 32 2.41 13.69 -0.38
C GLY A 32 2.13 14.17 -1.79
N GLN A 33 2.71 13.44 -2.75
CA GLN A 33 2.52 13.66 -4.18
C GLN A 33 2.34 12.32 -4.88
N GLY A 34 1.30 12.21 -5.71
CA GLY A 34 1.03 11.08 -6.59
C GLY A 34 1.29 11.40 -8.07
N ALA A 35 1.06 10.45 -8.97
CA ALA A 35 1.31 10.59 -10.42
C ALA A 35 0.48 11.68 -11.13
N GLY A 36 -0.46 12.29 -10.51
CA GLY A 36 -1.31 13.37 -11.05
C GLY A 36 -2.09 14.06 -9.95
N SER A 37 -1.70 13.88 -8.69
CA SER A 37 -2.38 14.44 -7.53
C SER A 37 -1.40 14.95 -6.49
N LEU A 38 -1.83 15.95 -5.72
CA LEU A 38 -1.19 16.38 -4.49
C LEU A 38 -2.04 15.93 -3.30
N ILE A 39 -1.41 15.59 -2.19
CA ILE A 39 -2.09 15.13 -0.98
C ILE A 39 -1.75 16.09 0.14
N TYR A 40 -2.80 16.71 0.69
CA TYR A 40 -2.69 17.69 1.76
C TYR A 40 -3.24 17.14 3.08
N ALA A 41 -2.63 17.51 4.19
CA ALA A 41 -3.30 17.47 5.48
C ALA A 41 -4.21 18.70 5.56
N VAL A 42 -5.48 18.50 5.92
CA VAL A 42 -6.47 19.56 5.98
C VAL A 42 -7.31 19.45 7.24
N SER A 43 -7.88 20.58 7.71
CA SER A 43 -8.89 20.57 8.76
C SER A 43 -10.25 21.01 8.24
N HIS A 44 -11.31 20.38 8.76
CA HIS A 44 -12.67 20.77 8.45
C HIS A 44 -13.01 22.10 9.16
N PRO A 45 -13.57 23.09 8.48
CA PRO A 45 -13.71 24.46 9.02
C PRO A 45 -14.58 24.54 10.28
N ALA A 46 -15.62 23.71 10.38
CA ALA A 46 -16.54 23.77 11.52
C ALA A 46 -16.19 22.81 12.67
N THR A 47 -15.61 21.62 12.37
CA THR A 47 -15.36 20.59 13.38
C THR A 47 -13.90 20.51 13.80
N HIS A 48 -13.00 21.17 13.07
CA HIS A 48 -11.53 21.10 13.23
C HIS A 48 -10.95 19.68 13.12
N GLN A 49 -11.77 18.71 12.66
CA GLN A 49 -11.31 17.36 12.42
C GLN A 49 -10.31 17.33 11.26
N LEU A 50 -9.24 16.56 11.43
CA LEU A 50 -8.17 16.42 10.44
C LEU A 50 -8.48 15.33 9.42
N TYR A 51 -8.11 15.59 8.16
CA TYR A 51 -8.29 14.70 7.03
C TYR A 51 -7.06 14.75 6.10
N ALA A 52 -6.92 13.75 5.24
CA ALA A 52 -6.09 13.83 4.06
C ALA A 52 -6.97 14.23 2.87
N LEU A 53 -6.53 15.20 2.07
CA LEU A 53 -7.23 15.65 0.87
C LEU A 53 -6.35 15.40 -0.34
N LYS A 54 -6.78 14.46 -1.22
CA LYS A 54 -6.11 14.13 -2.48
C LYS A 54 -6.72 15.00 -3.57
N HIS A 55 -5.93 15.92 -4.12
CA HIS A 55 -6.35 16.93 -5.09
C HIS A 55 -5.77 16.65 -6.46
N VAL A 56 -6.61 16.69 -7.49
CA VAL A 56 -6.25 16.57 -8.90
C VAL A 56 -6.70 17.83 -9.63
N VAL A 57 -5.76 18.53 -10.28
CA VAL A 57 -6.04 19.65 -11.18
C VAL A 57 -6.02 19.14 -12.62
N ARG A 58 -7.11 19.39 -13.35
CA ARG A 58 -7.23 19.05 -14.76
C ARG A 58 -6.56 20.11 -15.63
N LYS A 59 -5.41 19.78 -16.20
CA LYS A 59 -4.70 20.66 -17.16
C LYS A 59 -5.03 20.30 -18.62
N SER A 60 -5.39 19.05 -18.88
CA SER A 60 -5.68 18.52 -20.19
C SER A 60 -6.69 17.37 -20.14
N GLU A 61 -7.18 16.89 -21.28
CA GLU A 61 -8.05 15.71 -21.36
C GLU A 61 -7.37 14.42 -20.87
N LYS A 62 -6.04 14.37 -20.89
CA LYS A 62 -5.29 13.23 -20.33
C LYS A 62 -5.41 13.10 -18.82
N ASP A 63 -5.80 14.18 -18.13
CA ASP A 63 -5.93 14.21 -16.68
C ASP A 63 -7.30 13.70 -16.19
N ASP A 64 -8.28 13.57 -17.11
CA ASP A 64 -9.61 13.04 -16.80
C ASP A 64 -9.52 11.67 -16.12
N ARG A 65 -8.57 10.84 -16.53
CA ARG A 65 -8.27 9.55 -15.89
C ARG A 65 -7.95 9.64 -14.40
N PHE A 66 -7.31 10.72 -13.94
CA PHE A 66 -6.97 10.89 -12.54
C PHE A 66 -8.21 11.30 -11.71
N ILE A 67 -9.12 12.07 -12.32
CA ILE A 67 -10.42 12.39 -11.72
C ILE A 67 -11.28 11.13 -11.63
N GLU A 68 -11.33 10.32 -12.69
CA GLU A 68 -12.01 9.02 -12.69
C GLU A 68 -11.44 8.07 -11.61
N GLN A 69 -10.13 8.09 -11.38
CA GLN A 69 -9.50 7.32 -10.31
C GLN A 69 -9.90 7.80 -8.91
N LEU A 70 -9.98 9.12 -8.69
CA LEU A 70 -10.50 9.65 -7.42
C LEU A 70 -11.95 9.23 -7.19
N GLU A 71 -12.79 9.30 -8.21
CA GLU A 71 -14.18 8.87 -8.13
C GLU A 71 -14.29 7.38 -7.84
N THR A 72 -13.48 6.56 -8.51
CA THR A 72 -13.39 5.11 -8.25
C THR A 72 -12.97 4.84 -6.81
N GLU A 73 -11.92 5.50 -6.31
CA GLU A 73 -11.45 5.37 -4.93
C GLU A 73 -12.55 5.74 -3.93
N TYR A 74 -13.32 6.80 -4.20
CA TYR A 74 -14.45 7.19 -3.39
C TYR A 74 -15.56 6.14 -3.38
N GLN A 75 -16.00 5.68 -4.57
CA GLN A 75 -17.10 4.73 -4.71
C GLN A 75 -16.78 3.38 -4.04
N VAL A 76 -15.56 2.87 -4.22
CA VAL A 76 -15.09 1.64 -3.59
C VAL A 76 -14.94 1.82 -2.09
N GLY A 77 -14.26 2.90 -1.66
CA GLY A 77 -13.99 3.16 -0.23
C GLY A 77 -15.25 3.40 0.60
N ARG A 78 -16.39 3.72 -0.02
CA ARG A 78 -17.69 3.79 0.65
C ARG A 78 -18.39 2.44 0.79
N GLN A 79 -18.08 1.48 -0.08
CA GLN A 79 -18.71 0.16 -0.07
C GLN A 79 -17.98 -0.83 0.83
N VAL A 80 -16.69 -0.59 1.11
CA VAL A 80 -15.85 -1.51 1.90
C VAL A 80 -15.37 -0.82 3.17
N SER A 81 -15.74 -1.37 4.32
CA SER A 81 -15.28 -0.89 5.62
C SER A 81 -14.39 -1.94 6.27
N HIS A 82 -13.12 -1.62 6.48
CA HIS A 82 -12.16 -2.47 7.18
C HIS A 82 -11.08 -1.61 7.85
N PRO A 83 -10.60 -1.94 9.07
CA PRO A 83 -9.56 -1.15 9.76
C PRO A 83 -8.28 -0.99 8.95
N GLY A 84 -7.91 -1.97 8.15
CA GLY A 84 -6.74 -1.96 7.28
C GLY A 84 -6.93 -1.26 5.92
N LEU A 85 -8.11 -0.71 5.61
CA LEU A 85 -8.36 0.09 4.41
C LEU A 85 -8.57 1.56 4.79
N ARG A 86 -8.03 2.49 4.00
CA ARG A 86 -8.25 3.92 4.23
C ARG A 86 -9.66 4.32 3.81
N ARG A 87 -10.41 4.94 4.72
CA ARG A 87 -11.79 5.37 4.46
C ARG A 87 -11.84 6.57 3.54
N SER A 88 -12.77 6.54 2.59
CA SER A 88 -13.17 7.69 1.77
C SER A 88 -14.33 8.41 2.45
N ILE A 89 -14.20 9.72 2.65
CA ILE A 89 -15.15 10.55 3.38
C ILE A 89 -16.05 11.30 2.41
N GLU A 90 -15.48 12.10 1.51
CA GLU A 90 -16.22 12.96 0.59
C GLU A 90 -15.47 13.10 -0.73
N PHE A 91 -16.22 13.22 -1.84
CA PHE A 91 -15.68 13.51 -3.17
C PHE A 91 -16.29 14.79 -3.69
N LYS A 92 -15.46 15.75 -4.09
CA LYS A 92 -15.86 17.06 -4.59
C LYS A 92 -15.26 17.31 -5.97
N VAL A 93 -16.01 17.96 -6.85
CA VAL A 93 -15.56 18.30 -8.21
C VAL A 93 -16.00 19.73 -8.53
N ASN A 94 -15.06 20.57 -8.89
CA ASN A 94 -15.32 21.86 -9.49
C ASN A 94 -15.53 21.70 -11.00
N ARG A 95 -16.51 22.42 -11.55
CA ARG A 95 -16.85 22.33 -12.97
C ARG A 95 -17.03 23.72 -13.58
N THR A 96 -16.67 23.87 -14.86
CA THR A 96 -17.00 25.05 -15.65
C THR A 96 -18.51 25.13 -15.90
N LEU A 97 -18.98 26.27 -16.42
CA LEU A 97 -20.37 26.45 -16.91
C LEU A 97 -20.78 25.38 -17.93
N LEU A 98 -19.84 24.87 -18.74
CA LEU A 98 -20.02 23.77 -19.69
C LEU A 98 -19.91 22.36 -19.05
N ARG A 99 -19.98 22.28 -17.72
CA ARG A 99 -19.90 21.04 -16.91
C ARG A 99 -18.59 20.24 -17.04
N LYS A 100 -17.55 20.81 -17.68
CA LYS A 100 -16.23 20.17 -17.68
C LYS A 100 -15.58 20.32 -16.30
N ALA A 101 -15.03 19.24 -15.77
CA ALA A 101 -14.27 19.27 -14.51
C ALA A 101 -13.02 20.16 -14.68
N THR A 102 -12.74 21.02 -13.72
CA THR A 102 -11.50 21.82 -13.63
C THR A 102 -10.54 21.20 -12.67
N ASP A 103 -11.04 20.67 -11.57
CA ASP A 103 -10.30 19.98 -10.55
C ASP A 103 -11.25 19.13 -9.70
N ALA A 104 -10.69 18.15 -8.98
CA ALA A 104 -11.43 17.31 -8.09
C ALA A 104 -10.62 17.03 -6.81
N ALA A 105 -11.33 16.82 -5.70
CA ALA A 105 -10.74 16.43 -4.44
C ALA A 105 -11.46 15.23 -3.83
N LEU A 106 -10.67 14.33 -3.25
CA LEU A 106 -11.13 13.22 -2.42
C LEU A 106 -10.64 13.43 -1.00
N VAL A 107 -11.60 13.62 -0.09
CA VAL A 107 -11.33 13.71 1.35
C VAL A 107 -11.29 12.29 1.92
N LEU A 108 -10.21 12.00 2.62
CA LEU A 108 -9.86 10.67 3.12
C LEU A 108 -9.55 10.73 4.61
N GLU A 109 -9.68 9.63 5.29
CA GLU A 109 -9.14 9.44 6.64
C GLU A 109 -7.66 9.85 6.65
N LEU A 110 -7.28 10.74 7.59
CA LEU A 110 -5.87 11.00 7.85
C LEU A 110 -5.32 9.85 8.70
N PHE A 111 -4.29 9.20 8.20
CA PHE A 111 -3.57 8.15 8.90
C PHE A 111 -2.11 8.57 9.05
N ASP A 112 -1.66 8.65 10.29
CA ASP A 112 -0.28 9.02 10.63
C ASP A 112 0.63 7.80 10.48
N GLY A 113 0.97 7.50 9.23
CA GLY A 113 1.81 6.36 8.87
C GLY A 113 2.71 6.68 7.68
N ILE A 114 3.81 5.94 7.59
CA ILE A 114 4.80 6.06 6.51
C ILE A 114 4.66 4.85 5.60
N SER A 115 4.80 5.04 4.28
CA SER A 115 4.74 3.92 3.34
C SER A 115 5.90 2.95 3.52
N LEU A 116 5.67 1.66 3.29
CA LEU A 116 6.72 0.65 3.36
C LEU A 116 7.88 0.94 2.39
N GLU A 117 7.61 1.62 1.26
CA GLU A 117 8.66 2.07 0.32
C GLU A 117 9.65 3.03 0.97
N ARG A 118 9.15 3.94 1.83
CA ARG A 118 9.99 4.94 2.51
C ARG A 118 10.62 4.39 3.78
N GLN A 119 9.92 3.52 4.50
CA GLN A 119 10.37 2.97 5.77
C GLN A 119 9.90 1.52 5.93
N LEU A 120 10.71 0.59 5.44
CA LEU A 120 10.50 -0.83 5.65
C LEU A 120 10.91 -1.22 7.08
N PRO A 121 10.12 -2.02 7.81
CA PRO A 121 10.53 -2.58 9.09
C PRO A 121 11.86 -3.38 8.96
N ARG A 122 12.69 -3.33 9.99
CA ARG A 122 13.97 -4.03 9.98
C ARG A 122 13.82 -5.52 10.31
N ASP A 123 12.88 -5.84 11.20
CA ASP A 123 12.65 -7.21 11.63
C ASP A 123 11.71 -7.95 10.69
N LEU A 124 12.06 -9.19 10.35
CA LEU A 124 11.23 -10.05 9.49
C LEU A 124 9.84 -10.31 10.09
N THR A 125 9.73 -10.43 11.41
CA THR A 125 8.45 -10.59 12.12
C THR A 125 7.54 -9.39 11.90
N ASP A 126 8.08 -8.17 12.00
CA ASP A 126 7.34 -6.93 11.73
C ASP A 126 6.89 -6.83 10.26
N ILE A 127 7.75 -7.29 9.34
CA ILE A 127 7.39 -7.36 7.91
C ILE A 127 6.23 -8.34 7.73
N VAL A 128 6.31 -9.55 8.28
CA VAL A 128 5.24 -10.56 8.18
C VAL A 128 3.94 -10.04 8.81
N ALA A 129 4.00 -9.43 10.00
CA ALA A 129 2.83 -8.83 10.67
C ALA A 129 2.16 -7.74 9.82
N ALA A 130 2.94 -6.89 9.13
CA ALA A 130 2.41 -5.88 8.22
C ALA A 130 1.72 -6.53 7.00
N PHE A 131 2.27 -7.62 6.46
CA PHE A 131 1.68 -8.33 5.33
C PHE A 131 0.44 -9.16 5.73
N ILE A 132 0.34 -9.68 6.95
CA ILE A 132 -0.88 -10.29 7.48
C ILE A 132 -2.02 -9.25 7.45
N GLN A 133 -1.81 -8.06 8.01
CA GLN A 133 -2.81 -7.00 8.01
C GLN A 133 -3.17 -6.54 6.58
N THR A 134 -2.18 -6.50 5.67
CA THR A 134 -2.41 -6.18 4.26
C THR A 134 -3.29 -7.24 3.58
N ALA A 135 -3.04 -8.54 3.83
CA ALA A 135 -3.86 -9.63 3.30
C ALA A 135 -5.29 -9.57 3.84
N GLN A 136 -5.48 -9.28 5.13
CA GLN A 136 -6.81 -9.10 5.74
C GLN A 136 -7.57 -7.93 5.10
N ALA A 137 -6.90 -6.80 4.84
CA ALA A 137 -7.49 -5.64 4.17
C ALA A 137 -7.92 -5.97 2.73
N LEU A 138 -7.06 -6.66 1.96
CA LEU A 138 -7.41 -7.13 0.61
C LEU A 138 -8.55 -8.17 0.65
N GLY A 139 -8.56 -9.06 1.64
CA GLY A 139 -9.64 -10.04 1.83
C GLY A 139 -11.00 -9.36 2.02
N ALA A 140 -11.07 -8.27 2.79
CA ALA A 140 -12.27 -7.47 2.95
C ALA A 140 -12.72 -6.81 1.63
N LEU A 141 -11.77 -6.33 0.81
CA LEU A 141 -12.03 -5.79 -0.52
C LEU A 141 -12.59 -6.87 -1.47
N HIS A 142 -11.96 -8.07 -1.47
CA HIS A 142 -12.38 -9.23 -2.24
C HIS A 142 -13.78 -9.73 -1.84
N GLY A 143 -14.11 -9.70 -0.55
CA GLY A 143 -15.44 -10.07 -0.04
C GLY A 143 -16.58 -9.21 -0.61
N GLN A 144 -16.28 -8.02 -1.13
CA GLN A 144 -17.20 -7.15 -1.85
C GLN A 144 -17.06 -7.27 -3.38
N GLY A 145 -16.31 -8.26 -3.86
CA GLY A 145 -16.10 -8.54 -5.28
C GLY A 145 -15.16 -7.57 -6.00
N PHE A 146 -14.33 -6.82 -5.27
CA PHE A 146 -13.37 -5.89 -5.84
C PHE A 146 -11.96 -6.45 -5.86
N VAL A 147 -11.16 -6.04 -6.84
CA VAL A 147 -9.73 -6.34 -7.01
C VAL A 147 -8.97 -5.03 -7.02
N HIS A 148 -7.95 -4.88 -6.18
CA HIS A 148 -7.17 -3.64 -5.99
C HIS A 148 -6.38 -3.26 -7.24
N CYS A 149 -5.70 -4.21 -7.85
CA CYS A 149 -4.93 -4.11 -9.10
C CYS A 149 -3.69 -3.22 -9.09
N ASP A 150 -3.31 -2.61 -7.98
CA ASP A 150 -2.08 -1.78 -7.89
C ASP A 150 -1.45 -1.83 -6.48
N LEU A 151 -1.47 -3.02 -5.83
CA LEU A 151 -0.76 -3.17 -4.56
C LEU A 151 0.75 -3.08 -4.79
N LYS A 152 1.39 -2.24 -3.98
CA LYS A 152 2.84 -1.98 -4.00
C LYS A 152 3.27 -1.36 -2.67
N PRO A 153 4.58 -1.29 -2.36
CA PRO A 153 5.06 -0.76 -1.07
C PRO A 153 4.58 0.66 -0.76
N ASN A 154 4.44 1.52 -1.77
CA ASN A 154 3.92 2.89 -1.60
C ASN A 154 2.44 2.94 -1.17
N ASN A 155 1.68 1.89 -1.46
CA ASN A 155 0.25 1.81 -1.17
C ASN A 155 -0.04 1.07 0.15
N ILE A 156 0.98 0.81 0.96
CA ILE A 156 0.88 0.22 2.30
C ILE A 156 1.51 1.20 3.29
N LEU A 157 0.69 1.87 4.09
CA LEU A 157 1.16 2.73 5.18
C LEU A 157 1.24 1.92 6.47
N ARG A 158 2.29 2.15 7.26
CA ARG A 158 2.46 1.59 8.60
C ARG A 158 2.75 2.73 9.58
N ASP A 159 2.03 2.73 10.71
CA ASP A 159 2.31 3.67 11.80
C ASP A 159 3.33 3.13 12.82
N ASN A 160 3.70 3.96 13.78
CA ASN A 160 4.66 3.60 14.82
C ASN A 160 4.14 2.50 15.78
N SER A 161 2.84 2.25 15.82
CA SER A 161 2.26 1.14 16.61
C SER A 161 2.22 -0.19 15.84
N GLY A 162 2.61 -0.19 14.58
CA GLY A 162 2.58 -1.36 13.70
C GLY A 162 1.26 -1.57 12.97
N ARG A 163 0.28 -0.67 13.10
CA ARG A 163 -0.97 -0.75 12.34
C ARG A 163 -0.73 -0.42 10.88
N VAL A 164 -1.46 -1.11 10.00
CA VAL A 164 -1.34 -0.96 8.55
C VAL A 164 -2.61 -0.41 7.94
N LYS A 165 -2.45 0.44 6.93
CA LYS A 165 -3.52 0.89 6.01
C LYS A 165 -3.10 0.66 4.56
N VAL A 166 -3.90 -0.09 3.82
CA VAL A 166 -3.83 -0.13 2.36
C VAL A 166 -4.56 1.10 1.82
N ILE A 167 -3.91 1.79 0.89
CA ILE A 167 -4.37 3.07 0.33
C ILE A 167 -4.42 3.00 -1.19
N ASP A 168 -5.03 4.02 -1.80
CA ASP A 168 -5.11 4.23 -3.26
C ASP A 168 -5.93 3.16 -4.00
N LEU A 169 -7.25 3.20 -3.78
CA LEU A 169 -8.21 2.31 -4.45
C LEU A 169 -8.58 2.79 -5.87
N GLY A 170 -7.88 3.77 -6.44
CA GLY A 170 -8.20 4.36 -7.74
C GLY A 170 -8.03 3.43 -8.95
N GLN A 171 -7.33 2.31 -8.81
CA GLN A 171 -7.19 1.29 -9.85
C GLN A 171 -8.12 0.08 -9.65
N THR A 172 -8.89 0.09 -8.56
CA THR A 172 -9.76 -1.01 -8.15
C THR A 172 -10.90 -1.22 -9.16
N VAL A 173 -11.20 -2.47 -9.45
CA VAL A 173 -12.28 -2.88 -10.37
C VAL A 173 -13.01 -4.11 -9.82
N LYS A 174 -14.18 -4.43 -10.38
CA LYS A 174 -14.87 -5.71 -10.09
C LYS A 174 -14.06 -6.89 -10.63
N ALA A 175 -14.06 -8.00 -9.91
CA ALA A 175 -13.47 -9.25 -10.36
C ALA A 175 -14.05 -9.67 -11.72
N GLY A 176 -13.20 -10.19 -12.62
CA GLY A 176 -13.56 -10.52 -13.99
C GLY A 176 -13.46 -9.36 -14.99
N THR A 177 -13.15 -8.13 -14.54
CA THR A 177 -12.99 -6.98 -15.43
C THR A 177 -11.78 -7.16 -16.36
N ILE A 178 -11.97 -6.84 -17.65
CA ILE A 178 -10.90 -6.71 -18.64
C ILE A 178 -10.58 -5.24 -18.81
N LYS A 179 -9.36 -4.82 -18.43
CA LYS A 179 -8.92 -3.42 -18.61
C LYS A 179 -8.58 -3.16 -20.08
N LYS A 180 -9.06 -2.05 -20.64
CA LYS A 180 -8.82 -1.66 -22.05
C LYS A 180 -7.35 -1.35 -22.37
N ARG A 181 -6.51 -1.17 -21.38
CA ARG A 181 -5.07 -0.85 -21.50
C ARG A 181 -4.33 -1.39 -20.28
N ILE A 182 -3.02 -1.55 -20.42
CA ILE A 182 -2.13 -1.90 -19.31
C ILE A 182 -2.20 -0.80 -18.24
N GLN A 183 -2.53 -1.18 -17.01
CA GLN A 183 -2.64 -0.31 -15.85
C GLN A 183 -2.10 -1.02 -14.62
N GLY A 184 -1.37 -0.29 -13.79
CA GLY A 184 -0.68 -0.76 -12.60
C GLY A 184 0.78 -0.30 -12.60
N THR A 185 1.54 -0.72 -11.61
CA THR A 185 2.95 -0.38 -11.48
C THR A 185 3.81 -1.51 -12.07
N PRO A 186 4.67 -1.24 -13.08
CA PRO A 186 5.40 -2.25 -13.86
C PRO A 186 6.05 -3.37 -13.07
N ASP A 187 6.72 -3.03 -11.95
CA ASP A 187 7.49 -3.96 -11.14
C ASP A 187 6.64 -4.91 -10.29
N TYR A 188 5.33 -4.66 -10.21
CA TYR A 188 4.39 -5.42 -9.36
C TYR A 188 3.22 -6.00 -10.15
N MET A 189 3.09 -5.66 -11.45
CA MET A 189 1.96 -6.11 -12.29
C MET A 189 1.98 -7.61 -12.54
N ALA A 190 0.82 -8.23 -12.34
CA ALA A 190 0.57 -9.63 -12.69
C ALA A 190 0.57 -9.83 -14.23
N PRO A 191 0.94 -11.02 -14.72
CA PRO A 191 0.95 -11.33 -16.15
C PRO A 191 -0.38 -11.07 -16.87
N GLU A 192 -1.51 -11.35 -16.20
CA GLU A 192 -2.84 -11.08 -16.75
C GLU A 192 -3.14 -9.58 -16.89
N GLN A 193 -2.60 -8.72 -16.02
CA GLN A 193 -2.70 -7.26 -16.18
C GLN A 193 -1.93 -6.77 -17.40
N VAL A 194 -0.72 -7.30 -17.61
CA VAL A 194 0.13 -6.97 -18.77
C VAL A 194 -0.52 -7.44 -20.09
N LYS A 195 -1.21 -8.58 -20.06
CA LYS A 195 -1.90 -9.17 -21.23
C LYS A 195 -3.32 -8.64 -21.42
N CYS A 196 -3.79 -7.70 -20.57
CA CYS A 196 -5.17 -7.21 -20.57
C CYS A 196 -6.21 -8.36 -20.55
N LEU A 197 -5.95 -9.38 -19.72
CA LEU A 197 -6.88 -10.47 -19.44
C LEU A 197 -7.79 -10.13 -18.24
N PRO A 198 -8.85 -10.91 -17.98
CA PRO A 198 -9.70 -10.70 -16.80
C PRO A 198 -8.87 -10.70 -15.51
N VAL A 199 -8.99 -9.64 -14.71
CA VAL A 199 -8.36 -9.57 -13.39
C VAL A 199 -9.25 -10.23 -12.35
N THR A 200 -8.64 -10.95 -11.41
CA THR A 200 -9.32 -11.68 -10.34
C THR A 200 -8.63 -11.47 -9.01
N PHE A 201 -9.12 -12.09 -7.94
CA PHE A 201 -8.46 -12.06 -6.63
C PHE A 201 -7.02 -12.63 -6.69
N LYS A 202 -6.76 -13.56 -7.62
CA LYS A 202 -5.41 -14.07 -7.89
C LYS A 202 -4.45 -13.01 -8.44
N THR A 203 -4.98 -11.94 -9.05
CA THR A 203 -4.18 -10.80 -9.52
C THR A 203 -3.60 -10.04 -8.34
N ASP A 204 -4.40 -9.74 -7.33
CA ASP A 204 -3.90 -9.13 -6.09
C ASP A 204 -2.97 -10.08 -5.33
N GLY A 205 -3.19 -11.40 -5.42
CA GLY A 205 -2.26 -12.41 -4.89
C GLY A 205 -0.86 -12.28 -5.48
N TYR A 206 -0.76 -12.03 -6.78
CA TYR A 206 0.53 -11.77 -7.45
C TYR A 206 1.13 -10.42 -7.02
N ASN A 207 0.34 -9.34 -7.05
CA ASN A 207 0.82 -8.03 -6.62
C ASN A 207 1.31 -8.05 -5.16
N PHE A 208 0.60 -8.78 -4.29
CA PHE A 208 0.98 -9.02 -2.90
C PHE A 208 2.32 -9.78 -2.80
N GLY A 209 2.46 -10.89 -3.54
CA GLY A 209 3.70 -11.66 -3.58
C GLY A 209 4.89 -10.85 -4.09
N ALA A 210 4.70 -10.06 -5.16
CA ALA A 210 5.73 -9.18 -5.71
C ALA A 210 6.15 -8.09 -4.71
N THR A 211 5.18 -7.53 -3.98
CA THR A 211 5.42 -6.54 -2.92
C THR A 211 6.19 -7.15 -1.74
N MET A 212 5.80 -8.35 -1.31
CA MET A 212 6.47 -9.07 -0.24
C MET A 212 7.87 -9.54 -0.65
N TYR A 213 8.05 -9.98 -1.90
CA TYR A 213 9.37 -10.28 -2.47
C TYR A 213 10.31 -9.08 -2.32
N TRP A 214 9.85 -7.89 -2.75
CA TRP A 214 10.63 -6.66 -2.59
C TRP A 214 11.00 -6.41 -1.12
N ALA A 215 10.06 -6.56 -0.20
CA ALA A 215 10.29 -6.34 1.23
C ALA A 215 11.33 -7.31 1.83
N LEU A 216 11.37 -8.55 1.35
CA LEU A 216 12.29 -9.58 1.86
C LEU A 216 13.67 -9.54 1.20
N CYS A 217 13.74 -9.15 -0.09
CA CYS A 217 14.95 -9.19 -0.90
C CYS A 217 15.65 -7.82 -1.03
N GLY A 218 14.98 -6.72 -0.65
CA GLY A 218 15.49 -5.36 -0.88
C GLY A 218 15.57 -4.94 -2.36
N ARG A 219 15.02 -5.76 -3.27
CA ARG A 219 15.03 -5.52 -4.73
C ARG A 219 13.72 -6.00 -5.37
N LYS A 220 13.36 -5.37 -6.49
CA LYS A 220 12.22 -5.78 -7.31
C LYS A 220 12.52 -7.08 -8.03
N MET A 221 11.50 -7.92 -8.22
CA MET A 221 11.61 -9.11 -9.04
C MET A 221 11.39 -8.78 -10.53
N PRO A 222 11.91 -9.59 -11.46
CA PRO A 222 11.54 -9.47 -12.86
C PRO A 222 10.07 -9.85 -13.07
N THR A 223 9.31 -8.97 -13.72
CA THR A 223 7.91 -9.21 -14.12
C THR A 223 7.80 -9.38 -15.62
N LEU A 224 6.68 -9.90 -16.12
CA LEU A 224 6.44 -10.00 -17.55
C LEU A 224 6.54 -8.63 -18.26
N PHE A 225 6.22 -7.54 -17.57
CA PHE A 225 6.32 -6.20 -18.11
C PHE A 225 7.78 -5.69 -18.21
N THR A 226 8.60 -6.02 -17.21
CA THR A 226 10.00 -5.53 -17.12
C THR A 226 10.98 -6.37 -17.95
N LEU A 227 10.60 -7.59 -18.31
CA LEU A 227 11.41 -8.42 -19.20
C LEU A 227 11.38 -7.91 -20.65
N LYS A 228 12.52 -7.97 -21.33
CA LYS A 228 12.60 -7.58 -22.74
C LYS A 228 11.75 -8.52 -23.61
N LYS A 229 11.12 -7.99 -24.68
CA LYS A 229 10.29 -8.76 -25.63
C LYS A 229 10.99 -9.99 -26.24
N SER A 230 12.32 -10.04 -26.21
CA SER A 230 13.14 -11.17 -26.69
C SER A 230 13.25 -12.33 -25.71
N GLU A 231 12.78 -12.18 -24.49
CA GLU A 231 12.87 -13.22 -23.45
C GLU A 231 11.57 -14.01 -23.40
N ASN A 232 11.67 -15.35 -23.52
CA ASN A 232 10.53 -16.25 -23.46
C ASN A 232 9.77 -16.07 -22.14
N SER A 233 8.51 -15.62 -22.22
CA SER A 233 7.64 -15.43 -21.07
C SER A 233 7.38 -16.71 -20.25
N PHE A 234 7.62 -17.89 -20.82
CA PHE A 234 7.47 -19.18 -20.15
C PHE A 234 8.57 -19.49 -19.13
N LEU A 235 9.69 -18.75 -19.16
CA LEU A 235 10.85 -18.95 -18.27
C LEU A 235 10.90 -17.93 -17.13
N VAL A 236 9.88 -17.10 -16.94
CA VAL A 236 9.87 -16.06 -15.90
C VAL A 236 9.97 -16.68 -14.51
N ASP A 237 9.16 -17.73 -14.27
CA ASP A 237 9.13 -18.40 -12.95
C ASP A 237 10.47 -19.00 -12.57
N ASP A 238 11.25 -19.51 -13.53
CA ASP A 238 12.54 -20.18 -13.30
C ASP A 238 13.72 -19.19 -13.12
N ARG A 239 13.51 -17.93 -13.46
CA ARG A 239 14.54 -16.88 -13.35
C ARG A 239 14.48 -16.06 -12.07
N ILE A 240 13.44 -16.27 -11.25
CA ILE A 240 13.29 -15.53 -10.01
C ILE A 240 14.14 -16.20 -8.94
N THR A 241 15.18 -15.49 -8.48
CA THR A 241 15.93 -15.90 -7.28
C THR A 241 14.99 -15.95 -6.09
N THR A 242 14.99 -17.01 -5.30
CA THR A 242 14.07 -17.12 -4.18
C THR A 242 14.38 -16.10 -3.07
N PRO A 243 13.39 -15.67 -2.27
CA PRO A 243 13.64 -14.77 -1.14
C PRO A 243 14.70 -15.31 -0.17
N ARG A 244 14.74 -16.63 0.04
CA ARG A 244 15.74 -17.27 0.90
C ARG A 244 17.14 -17.19 0.34
N ASP A 245 17.31 -17.31 -0.98
CA ASP A 245 18.61 -17.15 -1.65
C ASP A 245 19.08 -15.69 -1.63
N CYS A 246 18.14 -14.74 -1.65
CA CYS A 246 18.44 -13.31 -1.49
C CYS A 246 18.81 -12.95 -0.04
N ASN A 247 18.09 -13.51 0.92
CA ASN A 247 18.23 -13.26 2.35
C ASN A 247 18.10 -14.59 3.13
N PRO A 248 19.21 -15.21 3.55
CA PRO A 248 19.20 -16.49 4.27
C PRO A 248 18.45 -16.48 5.61
N GLN A 249 18.12 -15.31 6.15
CA GLN A 249 17.29 -15.19 7.35
C GLN A 249 15.81 -15.49 7.08
N VAL A 250 15.37 -15.41 5.82
CA VAL A 250 13.98 -15.69 5.43
C VAL A 250 13.71 -17.19 5.60
N PRO A 251 12.68 -17.58 6.40
CA PRO A 251 12.30 -18.99 6.53
C PRO A 251 11.92 -19.58 5.18
N GLU A 252 12.24 -20.84 4.98
CA GLU A 252 11.94 -21.55 3.72
C GLU A 252 10.42 -21.54 3.42
N THR A 253 9.59 -21.75 4.45
CA THR A 253 8.13 -21.71 4.32
C THR A 253 7.62 -20.36 3.83
N LEU A 254 8.22 -19.25 4.29
CA LEU A 254 7.89 -17.89 3.83
C LEU A 254 8.36 -17.67 2.40
N SER A 255 9.60 -18.08 2.10
CA SER A 255 10.16 -18.01 0.75
C SER A 255 9.29 -18.75 -0.28
N ASN A 256 8.89 -19.99 0.04
CA ASN A 256 8.03 -20.79 -0.82
C ASN A 256 6.65 -20.16 -1.03
N LEU A 257 6.03 -19.61 0.01
CA LEU A 257 4.74 -18.92 -0.09
C LEU A 257 4.81 -17.72 -1.04
N VAL A 258 5.86 -16.90 -0.94
CA VAL A 258 6.07 -15.76 -1.84
C VAL A 258 6.25 -16.24 -3.29
N MET A 259 7.06 -17.28 -3.51
CA MET A 259 7.27 -17.84 -4.85
C MET A 259 6.00 -18.45 -5.45
N GLU A 260 5.12 -18.99 -4.62
CA GLU A 260 3.79 -19.46 -5.05
C GLU A 260 2.89 -18.32 -5.47
N CYS A 261 2.87 -17.21 -4.71
CA CYS A 261 2.08 -16.02 -5.06
C CYS A 261 2.46 -15.45 -6.43
N VAL A 262 3.74 -15.45 -6.78
CA VAL A 262 4.26 -14.84 -8.02
C VAL A 262 4.30 -15.79 -9.22
N ARG A 263 3.64 -16.95 -9.14
CA ARG A 263 3.51 -17.86 -10.29
C ARG A 263 2.82 -17.17 -11.46
N THR A 264 3.38 -17.34 -12.67
CA THR A 264 2.82 -16.79 -13.91
C THR A 264 1.40 -17.29 -14.15
N ASN A 265 1.14 -18.58 -13.88
CA ASN A 265 -0.19 -19.18 -13.97
C ASN A 265 -1.01 -18.87 -12.70
N PRO A 266 -2.13 -18.11 -12.78
CA PRO A 266 -2.97 -17.79 -11.62
C PRO A 266 -3.49 -19.01 -10.85
N ALA A 267 -3.75 -20.13 -11.53
CA ALA A 267 -4.23 -21.35 -10.89
C ALA A 267 -3.22 -22.01 -9.93
N LYS A 268 -1.92 -21.65 -10.05
CA LYS A 268 -0.85 -22.14 -9.18
C LYS A 268 -0.57 -21.21 -7.99
N ARG A 269 -1.32 -20.12 -7.84
CA ARG A 269 -1.23 -19.19 -6.71
C ARG A 269 -2.16 -19.63 -5.58
N PRO A 270 -1.93 -19.17 -4.33
CA PRO A 270 -2.87 -19.38 -3.22
C PRO A 270 -4.31 -19.06 -3.60
N GLU A 271 -5.28 -19.76 -3.01
CA GLU A 271 -6.68 -19.66 -3.42
C GLU A 271 -7.24 -18.25 -3.26
N ASP A 272 -7.04 -17.67 -2.07
CA ASP A 272 -7.53 -16.34 -1.71
C ASP A 272 -6.66 -15.69 -0.62
N MET A 273 -7.08 -14.49 -0.19
CA MET A 273 -6.41 -13.76 0.90
C MET A 273 -6.61 -14.42 2.27
N THR A 274 -7.65 -15.23 2.45
CA THR A 274 -7.91 -15.96 3.71
C THR A 274 -6.86 -17.07 3.88
N GLU A 275 -6.61 -17.84 2.82
CA GLU A 275 -5.54 -18.83 2.81
C GLU A 275 -4.17 -18.18 3.06
N LEU A 276 -3.87 -17.08 2.36
CA LEU A 276 -2.63 -16.32 2.53
C LEU A 276 -2.45 -15.86 3.97
N THR A 277 -3.47 -15.23 4.55
CA THR A 277 -3.46 -14.75 5.93
C THR A 277 -3.14 -15.89 6.89
N ARG A 278 -3.89 -16.99 6.82
CA ARG A 278 -3.69 -18.16 7.69
C ARG A 278 -2.28 -18.74 7.57
N ARG A 279 -1.73 -18.85 6.36
CA ARG A 279 -0.36 -19.37 6.14
C ARG A 279 0.69 -18.43 6.72
N LEU A 280 0.51 -17.11 6.57
CA LEU A 280 1.41 -16.10 7.16
C LEU A 280 1.36 -16.11 8.70
N GLU A 281 0.18 -16.25 9.31
CA GLU A 281 0.01 -16.35 10.77
C GLU A 281 0.73 -17.58 11.35
N ILE A 282 0.67 -18.72 10.66
CA ILE A 282 1.41 -19.93 11.04
C ILE A 282 2.93 -19.68 10.97
N ILE A 283 3.39 -19.02 9.90
CA ILE A 283 4.80 -18.67 9.71
C ILE A 283 5.26 -17.73 10.82
N GLU A 284 4.51 -16.66 11.07
CA GLU A 284 4.79 -15.69 12.13
C GLU A 284 4.91 -16.36 13.51
N HIS A 285 3.93 -17.20 13.86
CA HIS A 285 3.96 -17.96 15.10
C HIS A 285 5.21 -18.85 15.22
N THR A 286 5.61 -19.49 14.12
CA THR A 286 6.81 -20.33 14.07
C THR A 286 8.07 -19.50 14.26
N MET A 287 8.15 -18.31 13.65
CA MET A 287 9.26 -17.37 13.82
C MET A 287 9.40 -16.90 15.28
N HIS A 288 8.29 -16.51 15.91
CA HIS A 288 8.28 -16.12 17.32
C HIS A 288 8.76 -17.25 18.24
N ARG A 289 8.33 -18.50 18.01
CA ARG A 289 8.80 -19.66 18.78
C ARG A 289 10.28 -19.94 18.58
N ALA A 290 10.80 -19.75 17.39
CA ALA A 290 12.23 -19.93 17.09
C ALA A 290 13.08 -18.85 17.80
N ALA A 291 12.62 -17.59 17.77
CA ALA A 291 13.29 -16.49 18.48
C ALA A 291 13.31 -16.71 20.01
N ALA A 292 12.20 -17.17 20.59
CA ALA A 292 12.12 -17.47 22.03
C ALA A 292 13.01 -18.64 22.49
N ARG A 293 13.39 -19.55 21.58
CA ARG A 293 14.28 -20.68 21.86
C ARG A 293 15.76 -20.35 21.73
N GLN A 294 16.13 -19.23 21.11
CA GLN A 294 17.52 -18.78 21.04
C GLN A 294 17.88 -18.14 22.39
N PRO A 295 18.84 -18.70 23.17
CA PRO A 295 19.26 -18.08 24.41
C PRO A 295 19.85 -16.71 24.12
N SER A 296 19.39 -15.69 24.89
CA SER A 296 19.89 -14.33 24.74
C SER A 296 21.41 -14.33 24.80
N ARG A 297 22.08 -13.73 23.82
CA ARG A 297 23.56 -13.65 23.73
C ARG A 297 24.20 -13.10 25.01
N HIS A 298 23.44 -12.41 25.87
CA HIS A 298 23.92 -11.90 27.16
C HIS A 298 24.13 -13.00 28.22
N THR A 299 23.39 -14.13 28.18
CA THR A 299 23.58 -15.23 29.15
C THR A 299 24.80 -16.11 28.84
N ALA A 300 25.23 -16.12 27.58
CA ALA A 300 26.44 -16.89 27.17
C ALA A 300 27.75 -16.23 27.64
N VAL A 301 27.81 -14.92 27.73
CA VAL A 301 28.98 -14.19 28.20
C VAL A 301 29.16 -14.36 29.71
N TYR A 302 28.09 -14.38 30.49
CA TYR A 302 28.17 -14.63 31.95
C TYR A 302 28.57 -16.06 32.30
N ARG A 303 28.21 -17.08 31.53
CA ARG A 303 28.64 -18.47 31.79
C ARG A 303 30.12 -18.71 31.44
N ARG A 304 30.71 -17.99 30.47
CA ARG A 304 32.13 -18.08 30.16
C ARG A 304 33.03 -17.39 31.21
N SER A 305 32.56 -16.25 31.78
CA SER A 305 33.35 -15.57 32.84
C SER A 305 33.29 -16.26 34.20
N ALA A 306 32.20 -17.03 34.48
CA ALA A 306 32.12 -17.80 35.70
C ALA A 306 32.98 -19.07 35.67
N ALA A 307 33.18 -19.69 34.48
CA ALA A 307 34.05 -20.87 34.32
C ALA A 307 35.57 -20.57 34.36
N MET A 308 35.96 -19.28 34.19
CA MET A 308 37.37 -18.85 34.29
C MET A 308 37.81 -18.40 35.70
N ARG A 309 36.93 -18.46 36.72
CA ARG A 309 37.24 -18.06 38.09
C ARG A 309 37.34 -19.24 39.06
N VAL A 310 37.32 -20.50 38.59
CA VAL A 310 37.46 -21.73 39.40
C VAL A 310 38.53 -22.64 38.78
N GLY A 311 39.62 -22.03 38.29
CA GLY A 311 40.80 -22.74 37.87
C GLY A 311 42.05 -22.11 38.50
#